data_e5232e8394f0a1d0dc397cbf93331ad2
#
_entry.id   e5232e8394f0a1d0dc397cbf93331ad2
#
_cell.length_a   1.000
_cell.length_b   1.000
_cell.length_c   1.000
_cell.angle_alpha   90.00
_cell.angle_beta   90.00
_cell.angle_gamma   90.00
#
_symmetry.space_group_name_H-M   'P 1'
#
loop_
_entity.id
_entity.type
_entity.pdbx_description
1 polymer ?
#
loop_
_entity_poly.entity_id
_entity_poly.type
_entity_poly.pdbx_seq_one_letter_code
_entity_poly.pdbx_strand_id
1 'polypeptide(L)'
;MNPEFNIRSFLLSDEEKLSPFAKKSTESLGRRFPIKRDPFRLEFARDETRILHSPPFRRLKHKTQVFLSPHNDHICTRMEHVLHVSSIASVIGRCLNLNTDLINAIAKGHDLGHPPFGHAG
;
A
#
# COMPACT_ATOMS: atom_id res chain seq x y z
N MET A 1 -22.42 -2.31 26.17
CA MET A 1 -21.23 -2.49 25.32
C MET A 1 -20.77 -3.93 25.41
N ASN A 2 -20.56 -4.58 24.30
CA ASN A 2 -20.05 -5.94 24.29
C ASN A 2 -18.56 -5.92 24.64
N PRO A 3 -18.14 -6.42 25.81
CA PRO A 3 -16.74 -6.41 26.20
C PRO A 3 -15.85 -7.29 25.33
N GLU A 4 -16.46 -8.15 24.51
CA GLU A 4 -15.73 -9.05 23.62
C GLU A 4 -15.50 -8.47 22.23
N PHE A 5 -15.99 -7.26 21.96
CA PHE A 5 -15.74 -6.64 20.68
C PHE A 5 -14.24 -6.39 20.50
N ASN A 6 -13.70 -6.94 19.43
CA ASN A 6 -12.29 -6.84 19.09
C ASN A 6 -12.17 -6.37 17.65
N ILE A 7 -11.56 -5.21 17.45
CA ILE A 7 -11.39 -4.61 16.12
C ILE A 7 -10.62 -5.56 15.21
N ARG A 8 -9.58 -6.20 15.71
CA ARG A 8 -8.79 -7.14 14.91
C ARG A 8 -9.64 -8.33 14.44
N SER A 9 -10.45 -8.89 15.33
CA SER A 9 -11.34 -10.00 14.96
C SER A 9 -12.37 -9.57 13.91
N PHE A 10 -12.89 -8.37 14.04
CA PHE A 10 -13.81 -7.79 13.05
C PHE A 10 -13.15 -7.66 11.68
N LEU A 11 -11.92 -7.14 11.63
CA LEU A 11 -11.18 -6.97 10.38
C LEU A 11 -10.83 -8.31 9.74
N LEU A 12 -10.46 -9.30 10.54
CA LEU A 12 -10.21 -10.66 10.03
C LEU A 12 -11.46 -11.29 9.45
N SER A 13 -12.60 -11.13 10.12
CA SER A 13 -13.88 -11.59 9.64
C SER A 13 -14.27 -10.93 8.32
N ASP A 14 -13.98 -9.63 8.20
CA ASP A 14 -14.25 -8.86 6.99
C ASP A 14 -13.40 -9.37 5.81
N GLU A 15 -12.16 -9.76 6.05
CA GLU A 15 -11.31 -10.35 5.02
C GLU A 15 -11.82 -11.67 4.49
N GLU A 16 -12.56 -12.43 5.29
CA GLU A 16 -13.14 -13.70 4.85
C GLU A 16 -14.17 -13.53 3.73
N LYS A 17 -14.71 -12.33 3.57
CA LYS A 17 -15.65 -12.00 2.51
C LYS A 17 -14.97 -11.70 1.18
N LEU A 18 -13.66 -11.65 1.16
CA LEU A 18 -12.89 -11.40 -0.06
C LEU A 18 -12.95 -12.59 -1.02
N SER A 19 -12.55 -12.33 -2.28
CA SER A 19 -12.45 -13.38 -3.28
C SER A 19 -11.58 -14.54 -2.78
N PRO A 20 -11.88 -15.80 -3.18
CA PRO A 20 -10.99 -16.92 -2.86
C PRO A 20 -9.56 -16.76 -3.37
N PHE A 21 -9.37 -15.91 -4.39
CA PHE A 21 -8.04 -15.63 -4.96
C PHE A 21 -7.32 -14.49 -4.24
N ALA A 22 -8.00 -13.78 -3.31
CA ALA A 22 -7.39 -12.68 -2.59
C ALA A 22 -6.43 -13.19 -1.52
N LYS A 23 -5.26 -12.53 -1.40
CA LYS A 23 -4.31 -12.81 -0.32
C LYS A 23 -4.85 -12.20 0.97
N LYS A 24 -5.02 -13.02 1.99
CA LYS A 24 -5.50 -12.56 3.30
C LYS A 24 -4.32 -12.27 4.23
N SER A 25 -4.54 -11.40 5.21
CA SER A 25 -3.48 -11.03 6.16
C SER A 25 -2.94 -12.22 6.94
N THR A 26 -3.79 -13.21 7.24
CA THR A 26 -3.38 -14.44 7.92
C THR A 26 -2.45 -15.32 7.06
N GLU A 27 -2.44 -15.11 5.76
CA GLU A 27 -1.60 -15.86 4.82
C GLU A 27 -0.26 -15.17 4.56
N SER A 28 0.03 -14.09 5.27
CA SER A 28 1.30 -13.37 5.13
C SER A 28 2.48 -14.29 5.45
N LEU A 29 3.54 -14.17 4.65
CA LEU A 29 4.79 -14.91 4.89
C LEU A 29 5.59 -14.36 6.07
N GLY A 30 5.11 -13.26 6.67
CA GLY A 30 5.79 -12.64 7.80
C GLY A 30 6.85 -11.63 7.39
N ARG A 31 7.61 -11.17 8.38
CA ARG A 31 8.67 -10.18 8.20
C ARG A 31 10.03 -10.82 8.46
N ARG A 32 11.05 -10.29 7.81
CA ARG A 32 12.42 -10.73 8.07
C ARG A 32 12.80 -10.57 9.55
N PHE A 33 12.38 -9.45 10.14
CA PHE A 33 12.56 -9.18 11.56
C PHE A 33 11.18 -9.09 12.20
N PRO A 34 10.75 -10.13 12.96
CA PRO A 34 9.42 -10.13 13.59
C PRO A 34 9.23 -8.95 14.51
N ILE A 35 8.04 -8.38 14.52
CA ILE A 35 7.65 -7.31 15.41
C ILE A 35 6.37 -7.71 16.15
N LYS A 36 6.14 -7.04 17.30
CA LYS A 36 4.98 -7.32 18.13
C LYS A 36 3.69 -7.08 17.33
N ARG A 37 2.71 -7.98 17.52
CA ARG A 37 1.41 -7.86 16.87
C ARG A 37 0.72 -6.55 17.28
N ASP A 38 0.18 -5.85 16.28
CA ASP A 38 -0.62 -4.65 16.52
C ASP A 38 -2.03 -5.06 16.94
N PRO A 39 -2.60 -4.47 18.02
CA PRO A 39 -3.92 -4.85 18.49
C PRO A 39 -5.06 -4.37 17.59
N PHE A 40 -4.83 -3.40 16.70
CA PHE A 40 -5.89 -2.77 15.91
C PHE A 40 -5.77 -3.01 14.42
N ARG A 41 -4.56 -3.17 13.89
CA ARG A 41 -4.31 -3.26 12.45
C ARG A 41 -3.84 -4.65 12.07
N LEU A 42 -4.31 -5.12 10.91
CA LEU A 42 -3.82 -6.34 10.31
C LEU A 42 -2.46 -6.09 9.63
N GLU A 43 -1.78 -7.16 9.26
CA GLU A 43 -0.39 -7.10 8.83
C GLU A 43 -0.16 -6.21 7.61
N PHE A 44 -1.00 -6.32 6.58
CA PHE A 44 -0.82 -5.52 5.37
C PHE A 44 -1.13 -4.04 5.59
N ALA A 45 -2.16 -3.73 6.38
CA ALA A 45 -2.47 -2.34 6.74
C ALA A 45 -1.33 -1.72 7.55
N ARG A 46 -0.73 -2.50 8.43
CA ARG A 46 0.42 -2.08 9.21
C ARG A 46 1.64 -1.82 8.33
N ASP A 47 1.87 -2.68 7.34
CA ASP A 47 2.95 -2.50 6.38
C ASP A 47 2.75 -1.23 5.56
N GLU A 48 1.54 -0.96 5.10
CA GLU A 48 1.22 0.29 4.39
C GLU A 48 1.56 1.52 5.23
N THR A 49 1.17 1.52 6.50
CA THR A 49 1.45 2.64 7.41
C THR A 49 2.95 2.83 7.60
N ARG A 50 3.70 1.74 7.74
CA ARG A 50 5.16 1.80 7.90
C ARG A 50 5.84 2.35 6.65
N ILE A 51 5.39 1.95 5.48
CA ILE A 51 5.89 2.49 4.21
C ILE A 51 5.60 3.98 4.12
N LEU A 52 4.38 4.38 4.42
CA LEU A 52 3.94 5.77 4.32
C LEU A 52 4.77 6.70 5.21
N HIS A 53 5.19 6.24 6.37
CA HIS A 53 5.98 7.04 7.31
C HIS A 53 7.49 6.84 7.18
N SER A 54 7.94 6.03 6.23
CA SER A 54 9.36 5.77 6.04
C SER A 54 10.07 6.94 5.36
N PRO A 55 11.35 7.20 5.68
CA PRO A 55 12.12 8.24 4.99
C PRO A 55 12.23 8.04 3.48
N PRO A 56 12.45 6.82 2.96
CA PRO A 56 12.46 6.60 1.51
C PRO A 56 11.16 7.04 0.82
N PHE A 57 10.00 6.78 1.42
CA PHE A 57 8.73 7.22 0.86
C PHE A 57 8.62 8.74 0.84
N ARG A 58 9.01 9.40 1.93
CA ARG A 58 8.97 10.86 2.03
C ARG A 58 9.86 11.54 0.99
N ARG A 59 10.96 10.92 0.63
CA ARG A 59 11.87 11.46 -0.39
C ARG A 59 11.29 11.46 -1.80
N LEU A 60 10.24 10.69 -2.06
CA LEU A 60 9.59 10.65 -3.37
C LEU A 60 9.01 12.01 -3.76
N LYS A 61 8.63 12.84 -2.80
CA LYS A 61 8.11 14.18 -3.09
C LYS A 61 9.15 15.12 -3.68
N HIS A 62 10.44 14.79 -3.52
CA HIS A 62 11.56 15.58 -4.06
C HIS A 62 12.08 15.04 -5.39
N LYS A 63 11.52 13.93 -5.89
CA LYS A 63 11.90 13.31 -7.16
C LYS A 63 10.83 13.62 -8.19
N THR A 64 11.25 14.18 -9.31
CA THR A 64 10.31 14.57 -10.36
C THR A 64 10.10 13.45 -11.37
N GLN A 65 8.92 13.44 -11.98
CA GLN A 65 8.59 12.59 -13.09
C GLN A 65 7.93 13.45 -14.16
N VAL A 66 8.44 13.36 -15.39
CA VAL A 66 7.86 14.08 -16.52
C VAL A 66 6.90 13.14 -17.24
N PHE A 67 5.66 13.61 -17.41
CA PHE A 67 4.68 12.92 -18.24
C PHE A 67 4.77 13.49 -19.66
N LEU A 68 5.07 12.62 -20.62
CA LEU A 68 5.07 12.99 -22.02
C LEU A 68 3.64 12.97 -22.54
N SER A 69 3.03 14.14 -22.56
CA SER A 69 1.71 14.33 -23.14
C SER A 69 1.80 15.46 -24.16
N PRO A 70 1.30 15.28 -25.38
CA PRO A 70 1.35 16.35 -26.40
C PRO A 70 0.55 17.59 -26.01
N HIS A 71 -0.34 17.48 -25.04
CA HIS A 71 -1.19 18.58 -24.60
C HIS A 71 -0.91 19.05 -23.18
N ASN A 72 0.09 18.48 -22.52
CA ASN A 72 0.31 18.77 -21.11
C ASN A 72 1.76 18.50 -20.71
N ASP A 73 2.52 19.56 -20.48
CA ASP A 73 3.89 19.48 -19.97
C ASP A 73 3.89 19.29 -18.45
N HIS A 74 2.97 18.53 -17.95
CA HIS A 74 2.79 18.34 -16.52
C HIS A 74 3.97 17.58 -15.91
N ILE A 75 4.62 18.22 -14.93
CA ILE A 75 5.67 17.62 -14.13
C ILE A 75 5.09 17.36 -12.75
N CYS A 76 5.15 16.12 -12.30
CA CYS A 76 4.72 15.77 -10.95
C CYS A 76 5.85 15.06 -10.20
N THR A 77 5.70 14.98 -8.87
CA THR A 77 6.64 14.25 -8.05
C THR A 77 6.39 12.74 -8.16
N ARG A 78 7.42 11.96 -7.81
CA ARG A 78 7.24 10.50 -7.72
C ARG A 78 6.16 10.11 -6.72
N MET A 79 6.04 10.88 -5.63
CA MET A 79 4.98 10.65 -4.65
C MET A 79 3.59 10.78 -5.25
N GLU A 80 3.36 11.82 -6.05
CA GLU A 80 2.07 11.99 -6.73
C GLU A 80 1.75 10.82 -7.64
N HIS A 81 2.76 10.33 -8.38
CA HIS A 81 2.61 9.17 -9.23
C HIS A 81 2.23 7.92 -8.42
N VAL A 82 2.94 7.68 -7.33
CA VAL A 82 2.70 6.52 -6.45
C VAL A 82 1.28 6.56 -5.87
N LEU A 83 0.85 7.73 -5.40
CA LEU A 83 -0.50 7.89 -4.86
C LEU A 83 -1.57 7.69 -5.93
N HIS A 84 -1.32 8.13 -7.15
CA HIS A 84 -2.22 7.94 -8.27
C HIS A 84 -2.34 6.45 -8.63
N VAL A 85 -1.22 5.73 -8.72
CA VAL A 85 -1.20 4.28 -8.95
C VAL A 85 -1.95 3.54 -7.86
N SER A 86 -1.71 3.91 -6.59
CA SER A 86 -2.39 3.31 -5.45
C SER A 86 -3.91 3.50 -5.54
N SER A 87 -4.35 4.69 -5.92
CA SER A 87 -5.78 5.00 -6.07
C SER A 87 -6.44 4.13 -7.13
N ILE A 88 -5.84 4.05 -8.31
CA ILE A 88 -6.37 3.24 -9.41
C ILE A 88 -6.36 1.76 -9.06
N ALA A 89 -5.25 1.27 -8.52
CA ALA A 89 -5.13 -0.13 -8.14
C ALA A 89 -6.15 -0.53 -7.08
N SER A 90 -6.45 0.37 -6.14
CA SER A 90 -7.45 0.13 -5.10
C SER A 90 -8.85 -0.01 -5.69
N VAL A 91 -9.20 0.80 -6.68
CA VAL A 91 -10.50 0.69 -7.36
C VAL A 91 -10.62 -0.67 -8.05
N ILE A 92 -9.60 -1.07 -8.79
CA ILE A 92 -9.57 -2.37 -9.46
C ILE A 92 -9.69 -3.49 -8.44
N GLY A 93 -8.94 -3.40 -7.34
CA GLY A 93 -8.96 -4.39 -6.27
C GLY A 93 -10.34 -4.54 -5.63
N ARG A 94 -11.04 -3.43 -5.40
CA ARG A 94 -12.40 -3.47 -4.86
C ARG A 94 -13.36 -4.13 -5.83
N CYS A 95 -13.25 -3.81 -7.12
CA CYS A 95 -14.11 -4.41 -8.13
C CYS A 95 -13.93 -5.92 -8.21
N LEU A 96 -12.72 -6.41 -7.99
CA LEU A 96 -12.38 -7.83 -8.00
C LEU A 96 -12.47 -8.48 -6.62
N ASN A 97 -12.85 -7.72 -5.61
CA ASN A 97 -12.95 -8.15 -4.21
C ASN A 97 -11.63 -8.74 -3.68
N LEU A 98 -10.53 -8.07 -3.97
CA LEU A 98 -9.19 -8.41 -3.50
C LEU A 98 -8.84 -7.66 -2.23
N ASN A 99 -7.72 -8.01 -1.62
CA ASN A 99 -7.25 -7.35 -0.40
C ASN A 99 -6.64 -5.99 -0.71
N THR A 100 -7.39 -4.92 -0.48
CA THR A 100 -6.96 -3.55 -0.78
C THR A 100 -5.83 -3.07 0.12
N ASP A 101 -5.72 -3.57 1.34
CA ASP A 101 -4.60 -3.23 2.23
C ASP A 101 -3.27 -3.68 1.62
N LEU A 102 -3.24 -4.90 1.09
CA LEU A 102 -2.06 -5.41 0.41
C LEU A 102 -1.77 -4.63 -0.87
N ILE A 103 -2.81 -4.32 -1.65
CA ILE A 103 -2.67 -3.53 -2.88
C ILE A 103 -2.04 -2.17 -2.57
N ASN A 104 -2.53 -1.49 -1.55
CA ASN A 104 -2.00 -0.18 -1.15
C ASN A 104 -0.57 -0.27 -0.64
N ALA A 105 -0.24 -1.32 0.11
CA ALA A 105 1.13 -1.53 0.58
C ALA A 105 2.09 -1.74 -0.61
N ILE A 106 1.70 -2.57 -1.57
CA ILE A 106 2.52 -2.83 -2.76
C ILE A 106 2.67 -1.56 -3.60
N ALA A 107 1.56 -0.86 -3.86
CA ALA A 107 1.58 0.34 -4.70
C ALA A 107 2.44 1.44 -4.09
N LYS A 108 2.32 1.67 -2.78
CA LYS A 108 3.12 2.70 -2.10
C LYS A 108 4.58 2.29 -1.94
N GLY A 109 4.85 1.00 -1.86
CA GLY A 109 6.20 0.50 -1.66
C GLY A 109 7.00 0.27 -2.93
N HIS A 110 6.35 0.18 -4.09
CA HIS A 110 7.04 -0.27 -5.30
C HIS A 110 8.14 0.70 -5.78
N ASP A 111 8.08 1.95 -5.38
CA ASP A 111 9.00 2.99 -5.85
C ASP A 111 10.01 3.44 -4.79
N LEU A 112 10.07 2.75 -3.64
CA LEU A 112 10.95 3.15 -2.52
C LEU A 112 12.43 3.15 -2.90
N GLY A 113 12.83 2.26 -3.78
CA GLY A 113 14.21 2.15 -4.25
C GLY A 113 14.50 2.96 -5.50
N HIS A 114 13.62 3.87 -5.89
CA HIS A 114 13.78 4.65 -7.12
C HIS A 114 15.06 5.50 -7.03
N PRO A 115 16.01 5.34 -7.98
CA PRO A 115 17.26 6.08 -7.95
C PRO A 115 17.06 7.56 -8.27
N PRO A 116 18.00 8.45 -7.84
CA PRO A 116 17.85 9.90 -8.05
C PRO A 116 17.77 10.30 -9.53
N PHE A 117 18.33 9.50 -10.43
CA PHE A 117 18.35 9.76 -11.87
C PHE A 117 17.31 8.93 -12.62
N GLY A 118 16.24 8.55 -11.96
CA GLY A 118 15.18 7.77 -12.57
C GLY A 118 15.65 6.37 -12.96
N HIS A 119 15.17 5.87 -14.09
CA HIS A 119 15.47 4.51 -14.52
C HIS A 119 16.90 4.34 -15.06
N ALA A 120 17.70 5.39 -15.06
CA ALA A 120 19.10 5.33 -15.43
C ALA A 120 20.00 4.75 -14.35
N GLY A 121 19.49 4.72 -13.11
CA GLY A 121 20.24 4.19 -11.97
C GLY A 121 20.21 2.69 -11.81
#